data_833b59964d6ea83bb2b113c326b9f497
#
_entry.id   833b59964d6ea83bb2b113c326b9f497
#
_cell.length_a   1.000
_cell.length_b   1.000
_cell.length_c   1.000
_cell.angle_alpha   90.00
_cell.angle_beta   90.00
_cell.angle_gamma   90.00
#
_symmetry.space_group_name_H-M   'P 1'
#
loop_
_entity.id
_entity.type
_entity.pdbx_description
1 polymer ?
#
loop_
_entity_poly.entity_id
_entity_poly.type
_entity_poly.pdbx_seq_one_letter_code
_entity_poly.pdbx_strand_id
1 'polypeptide(L)'
;MCKINYLLLMSYLLSRGTGIHFLSAKSIFIIFWISIIVCGMVSCGRADDSQLEQALERAGDNRAELEQVLKHYAGEPEKLEAASFLIRNMMYHFSIEDYFVHTGTGEHYYPDITHFADQEDVSRHCDSLRASGWSIRQEKQWDLNTVRADFLIRNIDLAFEVKKKPWAKEVTWADFCRYVLPYRVQNEPLTGLREELMRKYVPLLDSARVQHPLDACRLLNDCLHGEITYRETGNPLRPTIEETYRAGIGTCEALCNYVTLVMRAAGIPVAVRRTTWTRMARGHVWCAVRQDGKSCDFGPGEMPFGAYRHRLATVRYLQPAKMYQLHFDADLSGFPVDDDGYVTVLKNPLFSDVTDEGELPVYDLYIPVSHKEASSGRLAYLCAYNAGKWLPVAMGRCEGDTCRFTNVAGRNFFLLAVAEGKHRLRYVGAPFLTRGDGTYHRLLEDAGQPVCQIFRRETDGSPYSLYYWDSGEGTFRFLPYRSLTDSTQEYDNIPRNALLWYVHEKTVQDDRIGMIVEGTFKKSNEF
;
A
#
# COMPACT_ATOMS: atom_id res chain seq x y z
N MET A 1 17.16 -22.54 29.65
CA MET A 1 17.39 -22.63 31.10
C MET A 1 16.14 -22.50 31.97
N CYS A 2 15.01 -21.97 31.50
CA CYS A 2 13.81 -21.75 32.34
C CYS A 2 12.96 -23.01 32.63
N LYS A 3 13.04 -24.08 31.83
CA LYS A 3 12.27 -25.33 32.05
C LYS A 3 12.78 -26.23 33.16
N ILE A 4 14.05 -26.14 33.53
CA ILE A 4 14.66 -27.01 34.56
C ILE A 4 14.32 -26.52 35.98
N ASN A 5 14.19 -25.24 36.22
CA ASN A 5 13.84 -24.70 37.52
C ASN A 5 12.38 -24.92 37.95
N TYR A 6 11.46 -25.11 37.01
CA TYR A 6 10.04 -25.31 37.32
C TYR A 6 9.75 -26.72 37.82
N LEU A 7 10.40 -27.71 37.20
CA LEU A 7 10.30 -29.11 37.63
C LEU A 7 10.92 -29.36 39.02
N LEU A 8 12.00 -28.64 39.34
CA LEU A 8 12.64 -28.70 40.66
C LEU A 8 11.80 -28.02 41.75
N LEU A 9 11.09 -26.93 41.44
CA LEU A 9 10.19 -26.29 42.39
C LEU A 9 8.94 -27.16 42.68
N MET A 10 8.40 -27.83 41.67
CA MET A 10 7.27 -28.74 41.80
C MET A 10 7.65 -30.02 42.59
N SER A 11 8.85 -30.54 42.36
CA SER A 11 9.33 -31.71 43.16
C SER A 11 9.62 -31.33 44.61
N TYR A 12 10.07 -30.12 44.92
CA TYR A 12 10.29 -29.62 46.26
C TYR A 12 8.98 -29.38 47.03
N LEU A 13 7.93 -28.92 46.35
CA LEU A 13 6.61 -28.70 46.97
C LEU A 13 5.86 -30.02 47.22
N LEU A 14 6.14 -31.07 46.46
CA LEU A 14 5.54 -32.41 46.63
C LEU A 14 6.21 -33.26 47.69
N SER A 15 7.41 -32.88 48.17
CA SER A 15 8.19 -33.65 49.15
C SER A 15 7.93 -33.29 50.64
N ARG A 16 7.18 -32.22 50.92
CA ARG A 16 6.77 -31.87 52.29
C ARG A 16 5.28 -32.16 52.50
N GLY A 17 5.00 -33.34 53.01
CA GLY A 17 3.65 -33.80 53.40
C GLY A 17 3.11 -33.02 54.62
N THR A 18 2.43 -31.88 54.32
CA THR A 18 1.55 -31.18 55.28
C THR A 18 0.33 -30.68 54.50
N GLY A 19 -0.83 -31.19 54.83
CA GLY A 19 -2.21 -30.86 54.50
C GLY A 19 -2.45 -29.76 53.44
N ILE A 20 -2.37 -30.09 52.17
CA ILE A 20 -2.79 -29.19 51.11
C ILE A 20 -4.23 -29.57 50.74
N HIS A 21 -5.17 -28.65 50.98
CA HIS A 21 -6.50 -28.71 50.39
C HIS A 21 -6.39 -28.86 48.89
N PHE A 22 -6.98 -29.88 48.30
CA PHE A 22 -7.02 -30.10 46.84
C PHE A 22 -7.62 -28.87 46.15
N LEU A 23 -6.79 -28.10 45.50
CA LEU A 23 -7.27 -27.10 44.57
C LEU A 23 -8.07 -27.82 43.46
N SER A 24 -9.27 -27.35 43.20
CA SER A 24 -10.11 -27.97 42.16
C SER A 24 -9.41 -27.89 40.81
N ALA A 25 -9.69 -28.84 39.91
CA ALA A 25 -9.15 -28.82 38.55
C ALA A 25 -9.39 -27.48 37.83
N LYS A 26 -10.47 -26.75 38.17
CA LYS A 26 -10.76 -25.39 37.72
C LYS A 26 -9.74 -24.37 38.22
N SER A 27 -9.30 -24.48 39.48
CA SER A 27 -8.30 -23.55 40.06
C SER A 27 -6.92 -23.75 39.43
N ILE A 28 -6.52 -24.99 39.15
CA ILE A 28 -5.27 -25.32 38.46
C ILE A 28 -5.31 -24.79 37.01
N PHE A 29 -6.45 -24.94 36.35
CA PHE A 29 -6.66 -24.44 34.98
C PHE A 29 -6.59 -22.89 34.92
N ILE A 30 -7.20 -22.22 35.88
CA ILE A 30 -7.13 -20.73 35.99
C ILE A 30 -5.70 -20.26 36.25
N ILE A 31 -4.95 -20.91 37.17
CA ILE A 31 -3.54 -20.55 37.44
C ILE A 31 -2.67 -20.80 36.21
N PHE A 32 -2.90 -21.88 35.46
CA PHE A 32 -2.19 -22.18 34.21
C PHE A 32 -2.45 -21.11 33.14
N TRP A 33 -3.74 -20.71 32.94
CA TRP A 33 -4.09 -19.63 32.02
C TRP A 33 -3.55 -18.27 32.44
N ILE A 34 -3.59 -17.93 33.72
CA ILE A 34 -2.99 -16.69 34.24
C ILE A 34 -1.48 -16.72 34.02
N SER A 35 -0.81 -17.85 34.24
CA SER A 35 0.64 -17.98 33.99
C SER A 35 1.01 -17.82 32.52
N ILE A 36 0.18 -18.33 31.58
CA ILE A 36 0.37 -18.15 30.14
C ILE A 36 0.18 -16.69 29.76
N ILE A 37 -0.84 -16.02 30.30
CA ILE A 37 -1.11 -14.59 30.04
C ILE A 37 0.04 -13.72 30.59
N VAL A 38 0.52 -13.97 31.80
CA VAL A 38 1.63 -13.23 32.40
C VAL A 38 2.94 -13.50 31.66
N CYS A 39 3.23 -14.75 31.26
CA CYS A 39 4.40 -15.06 30.44
C CYS A 39 4.33 -14.40 29.04
N GLY A 40 3.13 -14.34 28.45
CA GLY A 40 2.91 -13.65 27.18
C GLY A 40 3.16 -12.15 27.28
N MET A 41 2.65 -11.49 28.33
CA MET A 41 2.87 -10.06 28.56
C MET A 41 4.34 -9.70 28.85
N VAL A 42 5.05 -10.52 29.62
CA VAL A 42 6.49 -10.32 29.91
C VAL A 42 7.36 -10.57 28.68
N SER A 43 6.96 -11.48 27.79
CA SER A 43 7.69 -11.73 26.53
C SER A 43 7.50 -10.59 25.53
N CYS A 44 6.30 -10.03 25.44
CA CYS A 44 6.01 -8.91 24.55
C CYS A 44 6.75 -7.63 25.00
N GLY A 45 6.73 -7.29 26.28
CA GLY A 45 7.43 -6.13 26.80
C GLY A 45 8.95 -6.16 26.57
N ARG A 46 9.59 -7.34 26.67
CA ARG A 46 11.02 -7.49 26.38
C ARG A 46 11.38 -7.32 24.90
N ALA A 47 10.49 -7.71 23.99
CA ALA A 47 10.71 -7.53 22.55
C ALA A 47 10.58 -6.04 22.17
N ASP A 48 9.58 -5.35 22.72
CA ASP A 48 9.35 -3.92 22.51
C ASP A 48 10.52 -3.07 23.05
N ASP A 49 11.04 -3.39 24.22
CA ASP A 49 12.21 -2.71 24.80
C ASP A 49 13.47 -2.91 23.93
N SER A 50 13.65 -4.12 23.37
CA SER A 50 14.76 -4.41 22.47
C SER A 50 14.68 -3.65 21.16
N GLN A 51 13.47 -3.49 20.58
CA GLN A 51 13.27 -2.72 19.35
C GLN A 51 13.47 -1.22 19.58
N LEU A 52 13.03 -0.70 20.72
CA LEU A 52 13.25 0.70 21.09
C LEU A 52 14.75 1.00 21.21
N GLU A 53 15.53 0.15 21.91
CA GLU A 53 16.97 0.35 22.03
C GLU A 53 17.68 0.25 20.68
N GLN A 54 17.30 -0.70 19.82
CA GLN A 54 17.82 -0.77 18.45
C GLN A 54 17.54 0.51 17.64
N ALA A 55 16.35 1.09 17.80
CA ALA A 55 16.02 2.36 17.14
C ALA A 55 16.92 3.50 17.66
N LEU A 56 17.08 3.61 18.97
CA LEU A 56 17.95 4.62 19.59
C LEU A 56 19.42 4.45 19.19
N GLU A 57 19.94 3.23 19.10
CA GLU A 57 21.29 2.97 18.60
C GLU A 57 21.48 3.40 17.13
N ARG A 58 20.47 3.15 16.28
CA ARG A 58 20.51 3.53 14.85
C ARG A 58 20.27 5.02 14.59
N ALA A 59 19.73 5.75 15.57
CA ALA A 59 19.50 7.19 15.46
C ALA A 59 20.79 8.01 15.33
N GLY A 60 21.94 7.45 15.72
CA GLY A 60 23.22 8.15 15.64
C GLY A 60 23.21 9.47 16.42
N ASP A 61 23.57 10.56 15.76
CA ASP A 61 23.62 11.90 16.37
C ASP A 61 22.24 12.42 16.84
N ASN A 62 21.16 11.88 16.29
CA ASN A 62 19.78 12.26 16.67
C ASN A 62 19.29 11.52 17.93
N ARG A 63 20.06 10.57 18.50
CA ARG A 63 19.67 9.81 19.69
C ARG A 63 19.24 10.72 20.85
N ALA A 64 19.98 11.79 21.10
CA ALA A 64 19.69 12.71 22.20
C ALA A 64 18.30 13.37 22.08
N GLU A 65 17.84 13.68 20.88
CA GLU A 65 16.51 14.22 20.61
C GLU A 65 15.43 13.19 20.99
N LEU A 66 15.60 11.93 20.58
CA LEU A 66 14.63 10.87 20.86
C LEU A 66 14.58 10.52 22.36
N GLU A 67 15.74 10.46 23.03
CA GLU A 67 15.82 10.27 24.49
C GLU A 67 15.17 11.44 25.25
N GLN A 68 15.27 12.67 24.75
CA GLN A 68 14.59 13.84 25.33
C GLN A 68 13.06 13.66 25.33
N VAL A 69 12.47 13.11 24.27
CA VAL A 69 11.02 12.81 24.20
C VAL A 69 10.62 11.80 25.27
N LEU A 70 11.36 10.69 25.38
CA LEU A 70 11.10 9.66 26.39
C LEU A 70 11.22 10.21 27.82
N LYS A 71 12.23 11.03 28.07
CA LYS A 71 12.42 11.71 29.35
C LYS A 71 11.29 12.70 29.66
N HIS A 72 10.82 13.42 28.65
CA HIS A 72 9.70 14.38 28.79
C HIS A 72 8.45 13.69 29.33
N TYR A 73 8.15 12.49 28.84
CA TYR A 73 6.95 11.72 29.22
C TYR A 73 7.18 10.68 30.33
N ALA A 74 8.31 10.70 31.03
CA ALA A 74 8.63 9.71 32.09
C ALA A 74 7.56 9.63 33.20
N GLY A 75 6.81 10.71 33.45
CA GLY A 75 5.72 10.76 34.43
C GLY A 75 4.31 10.51 33.85
N GLU A 76 4.17 10.29 32.52
CA GLU A 76 2.91 10.11 31.81
C GLU A 76 2.88 8.78 31.05
N PRO A 77 2.49 7.65 31.70
CA PRO A 77 2.69 6.30 31.14
C PRO A 77 2.10 6.09 29.75
N GLU A 78 0.87 6.57 29.47
CA GLU A 78 0.25 6.43 28.15
C GLU A 78 1.02 7.20 27.06
N LYS A 79 1.49 8.42 27.37
CA LYS A 79 2.26 9.21 26.39
C LYS A 79 3.67 8.65 26.22
N LEU A 80 4.27 8.09 27.29
CA LEU A 80 5.56 7.42 27.20
C LEU A 80 5.48 6.19 26.30
N GLU A 81 4.41 5.39 26.41
CA GLU A 81 4.17 4.25 25.52
C GLU A 81 3.95 4.71 24.08
N ALA A 82 3.18 5.79 23.86
CA ALA A 82 3.00 6.40 22.55
C ALA A 82 4.32 6.89 21.93
N ALA A 83 5.17 7.55 22.72
CA ALA A 83 6.50 7.99 22.30
C ALA A 83 7.39 6.79 21.93
N SER A 84 7.41 5.76 22.78
CA SER A 84 8.13 4.52 22.52
C SER A 84 7.65 3.81 21.25
N PHE A 85 6.32 3.76 21.04
CA PHE A 85 5.73 3.22 19.82
C PHE A 85 6.18 3.96 18.55
N LEU A 86 6.18 5.30 18.57
CA LEU A 86 6.64 6.09 17.43
C LEU A 86 8.14 5.87 17.18
N ILE A 87 8.97 5.96 18.20
CA ILE A 87 10.44 5.87 18.07
C ILE A 87 10.88 4.49 17.57
N ARG A 88 10.36 3.39 18.13
CA ARG A 88 10.75 2.03 17.69
C ARG A 88 10.39 1.74 16.25
N ASN A 89 9.35 2.40 15.70
CA ASN A 89 8.92 2.22 14.32
C ASN A 89 9.58 3.22 13.34
N MET A 90 10.22 4.29 13.81
CA MET A 90 10.90 5.28 12.96
C MET A 90 11.94 4.69 12.00
N MET A 91 12.53 3.53 12.33
CA MET A 91 13.52 2.88 11.47
C MET A 91 12.98 2.44 10.10
N TYR A 92 11.66 2.41 9.94
CA TYR A 92 10.98 2.06 8.69
C TYR A 92 10.46 3.29 7.94
N HIS A 93 10.55 4.49 8.53
CA HIS A 93 9.98 5.73 8.01
C HIS A 93 11.06 6.69 7.51
N PHE A 94 10.72 7.38 6.42
CA PHE A 94 11.59 8.38 5.80
C PHE A 94 10.76 9.37 4.98
N SER A 95 11.26 10.59 4.80
CA SER A 95 10.78 11.48 3.76
C SER A 95 11.53 11.30 2.44
N ILE A 96 10.85 11.61 1.36
CA ILE A 96 11.47 11.82 0.06
C ILE A 96 11.19 13.28 -0.33
N GLU A 97 12.25 14.04 -0.47
CA GLU A 97 12.20 15.40 -0.97
C GLU A 97 12.60 15.41 -2.45
N ASP A 98 11.70 15.93 -3.27
CA ASP A 98 11.92 16.08 -4.70
C ASP A 98 12.21 17.56 -5.01
N TYR A 99 13.24 17.85 -5.78
CA TYR A 99 13.58 19.20 -6.20
C TYR A 99 14.34 19.20 -7.52
N PHE A 100 14.34 20.36 -8.18
CA PHE A 100 15.25 20.61 -9.31
C PHE A 100 16.61 21.05 -8.79
N VAL A 101 17.67 20.54 -9.39
CA VAL A 101 19.05 20.97 -9.15
C VAL A 101 19.68 21.42 -10.46
N HIS A 102 20.29 22.61 -10.46
CA HIS A 102 21.03 23.11 -11.63
C HIS A 102 22.38 22.42 -11.74
N THR A 103 22.64 21.73 -12.86
CA THR A 103 23.79 20.84 -13.02
C THR A 103 25.14 21.57 -12.99
N GLY A 104 25.17 22.87 -13.31
CA GLY A 104 26.39 23.69 -13.29
C GLY A 104 26.67 24.42 -11.97
N THR A 105 25.62 24.85 -11.24
CA THR A 105 25.78 25.66 -10.01
C THR A 105 25.48 24.88 -8.74
N GLY A 106 24.76 23.76 -8.85
CA GLY A 106 24.25 23.02 -7.68
C GLY A 106 23.07 23.70 -6.95
N GLU A 107 22.52 24.76 -7.51
CA GLU A 107 21.36 25.46 -6.94
C GLU A 107 20.12 24.56 -6.92
N HIS A 108 19.34 24.63 -5.84
CA HIS A 108 18.11 23.88 -5.66
C HIS A 108 16.90 24.76 -5.89
N TYR A 109 15.86 24.21 -6.54
CA TYR A 109 14.62 24.91 -6.79
C TYR A 109 13.41 23.95 -6.74
N TYR A 110 12.34 24.40 -6.11
CA TYR A 110 11.04 23.71 -6.08
C TYR A 110 9.97 24.64 -6.70
N PRO A 111 9.35 24.27 -7.83
CA PRO A 111 8.26 25.03 -8.43
C PRO A 111 6.96 24.82 -7.63
N ASP A 112 6.63 25.75 -6.74
CA ASP A 112 5.38 25.75 -5.98
C ASP A 112 4.19 26.01 -6.94
N ILE A 113 3.28 25.05 -7.07
CA ILE A 113 2.16 25.12 -8.02
C ILE A 113 1.22 26.29 -7.74
N THR A 114 1.18 26.84 -6.53
CA THR A 114 0.34 27.99 -6.18
C THR A 114 0.78 29.30 -6.85
N HIS A 115 1.98 29.34 -7.43
CA HIS A 115 2.52 30.51 -8.15
C HIS A 115 2.19 30.50 -9.65
N PHE A 116 1.46 29.52 -10.15
CA PHE A 116 1.15 29.36 -11.57
C PHE A 116 -0.36 29.47 -11.80
N ALA A 117 -0.74 29.90 -12.99
CA ALA A 117 -2.14 30.08 -13.36
C ALA A 117 -2.87 28.73 -13.53
N ASP A 118 -2.20 27.75 -14.13
CA ASP A 118 -2.77 26.44 -14.42
C ASP A 118 -1.68 25.35 -14.58
N GLN A 119 -2.13 24.12 -14.82
CA GLN A 119 -1.27 22.96 -15.04
C GLN A 119 -0.32 23.12 -16.23
N GLU A 120 -0.75 23.78 -17.29
CA GLU A 120 0.05 23.95 -18.51
C GLU A 120 1.18 24.94 -18.28
N ASP A 121 0.94 25.97 -17.48
CA ASP A 121 1.98 26.92 -17.05
C ASP A 121 3.05 26.22 -16.21
N VAL A 122 2.66 25.38 -15.26
CA VAL A 122 3.60 24.56 -14.47
C VAL A 122 4.44 23.67 -15.39
N SER A 123 3.79 22.94 -16.30
CA SER A 123 4.48 22.02 -17.22
C SER A 123 5.48 22.77 -18.10
N ARG A 124 5.08 23.90 -18.70
CA ARG A 124 5.99 24.74 -19.53
C ARG A 124 7.18 25.26 -18.74
N HIS A 125 6.96 25.69 -17.49
CA HIS A 125 8.03 26.14 -16.61
C HIS A 125 9.01 24.99 -16.29
N CYS A 126 8.52 23.81 -15.93
CA CYS A 126 9.34 22.63 -15.66
C CYS A 126 10.14 22.19 -16.90
N ASP A 127 9.55 22.26 -18.09
CA ASP A 127 10.25 21.96 -19.35
C ASP A 127 11.34 22.98 -19.66
N SER A 128 11.09 24.27 -19.38
CA SER A 128 12.11 25.35 -19.48
C SER A 128 13.28 25.11 -18.52
N LEU A 129 13.01 24.66 -17.29
CA LEU A 129 14.07 24.31 -16.35
C LEU A 129 14.95 23.17 -16.91
N ARG A 130 14.34 22.09 -17.41
CA ARG A 130 15.10 20.98 -18.03
C ARG A 130 15.95 21.46 -19.21
N ALA A 131 15.39 22.31 -20.07
CA ALA A 131 16.11 22.87 -21.22
C ALA A 131 17.28 23.77 -20.81
N SER A 132 17.23 24.37 -19.61
CA SER A 132 18.29 25.26 -19.07
C SER A 132 19.26 24.56 -18.12
N GLY A 133 19.31 23.22 -18.13
CA GLY A 133 20.34 22.47 -17.42
C GLY A 133 19.93 22.06 -15.98
N TRP A 134 18.64 22.13 -15.64
CA TRP A 134 18.15 21.61 -14.39
C TRP A 134 17.75 20.13 -14.53
N SER A 135 18.02 19.34 -13.52
CA SER A 135 17.63 17.95 -13.41
C SER A 135 16.89 17.68 -12.10
N ILE A 136 15.98 16.70 -12.11
CA ILE A 136 15.26 16.30 -10.89
C ILE A 136 16.19 15.46 -10.02
N ARG A 137 16.21 15.76 -8.73
CA ARG A 137 16.84 14.98 -7.68
C ARG A 137 15.81 14.56 -6.64
N GLN A 138 16.07 13.42 -6.05
CA GLN A 138 15.30 12.90 -4.91
C GLN A 138 16.27 12.66 -3.77
N GLU A 139 15.96 13.21 -2.62
CA GLU A 139 16.72 12.99 -1.38
C GLU A 139 15.86 12.22 -0.38
N LYS A 140 16.44 11.17 0.17
CA LYS A 140 15.81 10.35 1.19
C LYS A 140 16.36 10.70 2.55
N GLN A 141 15.49 11.14 3.46
CA GLN A 141 15.85 11.48 4.83
C GLN A 141 15.13 10.54 5.80
N TRP A 142 15.90 9.74 6.55
CA TRP A 142 15.34 8.84 7.53
C TRP A 142 14.84 9.59 8.76
N ASP A 143 13.60 9.34 9.19
CA ASP A 143 12.98 9.99 10.34
C ASP A 143 13.79 9.81 11.61
N LEU A 144 14.34 8.61 11.79
CA LEU A 144 15.17 8.26 12.92
C LEU A 144 16.37 9.22 13.11
N ASN A 145 16.89 9.79 12.01
CA ASN A 145 18.06 10.66 12.00
C ASN A 145 17.71 12.16 11.96
N THR A 146 16.43 12.52 11.74
CA THR A 146 16.05 13.92 11.46
C THR A 146 14.92 14.46 12.31
N VAL A 147 14.05 13.61 12.87
CA VAL A 147 12.91 14.07 13.69
C VAL A 147 13.38 14.63 15.00
N ARG A 148 12.96 15.89 15.32
CA ARG A 148 13.36 16.63 16.50
C ARG A 148 12.39 16.39 17.67
N ALA A 149 12.91 16.55 18.87
CA ALA A 149 12.14 16.33 20.10
C ALA A 149 10.90 17.23 20.22
N ASP A 150 11.05 18.51 19.95
CA ASP A 150 9.96 19.49 20.02
C ASP A 150 8.81 19.17 19.07
N PHE A 151 9.13 18.78 17.84
CA PHE A 151 8.14 18.34 16.84
C PHE A 151 7.39 17.09 17.34
N LEU A 152 8.10 16.08 17.83
CA LEU A 152 7.49 14.83 18.26
C LEU A 152 6.63 15.00 19.51
N ILE A 153 7.10 15.77 20.50
CA ILE A 153 6.35 16.14 21.71
C ILE A 153 5.07 16.86 21.30
N ARG A 154 5.17 17.88 20.45
CA ARG A 154 3.99 18.63 19.99
C ARG A 154 2.98 17.71 19.30
N ASN A 155 3.44 16.83 18.41
CA ASN A 155 2.56 15.87 17.73
C ASN A 155 1.84 14.93 18.71
N ILE A 156 2.53 14.39 19.71
CA ILE A 156 1.96 13.50 20.73
C ILE A 156 0.90 14.27 21.54
N ASP A 157 1.23 15.46 22.03
CA ASP A 157 0.30 16.27 22.84
C ASP A 157 -1.00 16.57 22.08
N LEU A 158 -0.90 17.01 20.82
CA LEU A 158 -2.08 17.25 19.97
C LEU A 158 -2.89 15.97 19.73
N ALA A 159 -2.25 14.81 19.56
CA ALA A 159 -2.96 13.55 19.42
C ALA A 159 -3.74 13.17 20.70
N PHE A 160 -3.15 13.38 21.86
CA PHE A 160 -3.81 13.13 23.15
C PHE A 160 -4.90 14.17 23.49
N GLU A 161 -4.80 15.37 22.96
CA GLU A 161 -5.86 16.36 23.09
C GLU A 161 -7.14 15.92 22.36
N VAL A 162 -7.02 15.50 21.10
CA VAL A 162 -8.18 15.05 20.31
C VAL A 162 -8.70 13.67 20.74
N LYS A 163 -7.86 12.81 21.35
CA LYS A 163 -8.28 11.52 21.95
C LYS A 163 -9.41 11.70 22.98
N LYS A 164 -9.53 12.88 23.61
CA LYS A 164 -10.57 13.20 24.60
C LYS A 164 -11.93 13.52 23.97
N LYS A 165 -11.99 13.72 22.66
CA LYS A 165 -13.22 14.10 21.96
C LYS A 165 -14.23 12.95 21.92
N PRO A 166 -15.56 13.23 21.94
CA PRO A 166 -16.59 12.18 21.98
C PRO A 166 -16.40 11.09 20.92
N TRP A 167 -16.17 11.47 19.68
CA TRP A 167 -15.97 10.56 18.55
C TRP A 167 -14.65 9.79 18.58
N ALA A 168 -13.67 10.20 19.39
CA ALA A 168 -12.36 9.56 19.50
C ALA A 168 -12.24 8.66 20.74
N LYS A 169 -13.16 8.73 21.69
CA LYS A 169 -13.08 7.97 22.96
C LYS A 169 -13.11 6.45 22.78
N GLU A 170 -13.85 5.96 21.78
CA GLU A 170 -14.02 4.54 21.50
C GLU A 170 -12.95 3.98 20.58
N VAL A 171 -12.03 4.84 20.09
CA VAL A 171 -10.90 4.40 19.29
C VAL A 171 -9.98 3.54 20.15
N THR A 172 -9.75 2.30 19.75
CA THR A 172 -8.88 1.38 20.47
C THR A 172 -7.46 1.92 20.56
N TRP A 173 -6.68 1.50 21.58
CA TRP A 173 -5.28 1.93 21.69
C TRP A 173 -4.47 1.57 20.44
N ALA A 174 -4.70 0.38 19.89
CA ALA A 174 -4.03 -0.07 18.66
C ALA A 174 -4.36 0.83 17.46
N ASP A 175 -5.65 1.16 17.24
CA ASP A 175 -6.05 2.05 16.14
C ASP A 175 -5.61 3.49 16.39
N PHE A 176 -5.57 3.95 17.65
CA PHE A 176 -5.00 5.26 18.00
C PHE A 176 -3.53 5.34 17.64
N CYS A 177 -2.71 4.37 18.06
CA CYS A 177 -1.29 4.32 17.76
C CYS A 177 -0.99 4.19 16.26
N ARG A 178 -1.80 3.41 15.53
CA ARG A 178 -1.57 3.16 14.09
C ARG A 178 -2.08 4.28 13.19
N TYR A 179 -3.19 4.95 13.55
CA TYR A 179 -3.94 5.78 12.61
C TYR A 179 -4.26 7.20 13.09
N VAL A 180 -4.07 7.54 14.36
CA VAL A 180 -4.29 8.89 14.91
C VAL A 180 -2.98 9.52 15.37
N LEU A 181 -2.20 8.81 16.15
CA LEU A 181 -0.94 9.26 16.74
C LEU A 181 0.15 9.63 15.71
N PRO A 182 0.32 8.91 14.57
CA PRO A 182 1.46 9.13 13.69
C PRO A 182 1.53 10.56 13.14
N TYR A 183 2.77 11.04 13.06
CA TYR A 183 3.14 12.37 12.56
C TYR A 183 3.32 12.38 11.03
N ARG A 184 3.42 11.22 10.41
CA ARG A 184 3.65 10.98 8.98
C ARG A 184 2.54 10.10 8.41
N VAL A 185 2.16 10.33 7.16
CA VAL A 185 1.16 9.50 6.45
C VAL A 185 1.86 8.43 5.62
N GLN A 186 2.67 8.82 4.64
CA GLN A 186 3.44 7.92 3.77
C GLN A 186 4.94 8.28 3.84
N ASN A 187 5.48 8.91 2.80
CA ASN A 187 6.88 9.35 2.70
C ASN A 187 7.03 10.81 2.25
N GLU A 188 6.00 11.60 2.50
CA GLU A 188 6.00 13.04 2.27
C GLU A 188 6.96 13.75 3.23
N PRO A 189 7.45 14.96 2.90
CA PRO A 189 8.14 15.82 3.85
C PRO A 189 7.29 16.09 5.09
N LEU A 190 7.92 16.19 6.26
CA LEU A 190 7.21 16.46 7.51
C LEU A 190 6.61 17.86 7.51
N THR A 191 5.44 17.99 8.14
CA THR A 191 4.68 19.24 8.22
C THR A 191 4.26 19.57 9.65
N GLY A 192 4.23 20.85 9.99
CA GLY A 192 3.68 21.38 11.25
C GLY A 192 2.17 21.66 11.22
N LEU A 193 1.46 21.34 10.14
CA LEU A 193 0.06 21.73 9.94
C LEU A 193 -0.94 21.10 10.92
N ARG A 194 -0.58 20.04 11.64
CA ARG A 194 -1.52 19.29 12.49
C ARG A 194 -2.32 20.21 13.43
N GLU A 195 -1.67 21.19 14.06
CA GLU A 195 -2.34 22.11 14.99
C GLU A 195 -3.31 23.05 14.28
N GLU A 196 -2.93 23.58 13.13
CA GLU A 196 -3.77 24.45 12.32
C GLU A 196 -5.03 23.70 11.84
N LEU A 197 -4.84 22.49 11.33
CA LEU A 197 -5.94 21.62 10.88
C LEU A 197 -6.87 21.24 12.04
N MET A 198 -6.30 20.96 13.23
CA MET A 198 -7.10 20.71 14.43
C MET A 198 -7.97 21.93 14.78
N ARG A 199 -7.40 23.13 14.78
CA ARG A 199 -8.15 24.38 15.05
C ARG A 199 -9.24 24.66 14.00
N LYS A 200 -9.01 24.28 12.75
CA LYS A 200 -9.97 24.46 11.65
C LYS A 200 -11.15 23.48 11.74
N TYR A 201 -10.88 22.19 11.93
CA TYR A 201 -11.87 21.13 11.71
C TYR A 201 -12.55 20.59 12.98
N VAL A 202 -11.86 20.58 14.13
CA VAL A 202 -12.46 20.09 15.39
C VAL A 202 -13.70 20.86 15.81
N PRO A 203 -13.75 22.21 15.71
CA PRO A 203 -14.97 22.96 16.04
C PRO A 203 -16.20 22.60 15.19
N LEU A 204 -16.01 22.16 13.95
CA LEU A 204 -17.11 21.69 13.09
C LEU A 204 -17.76 20.42 13.66
N LEU A 205 -16.93 19.48 14.10
CA LEU A 205 -17.38 18.22 14.72
C LEU A 205 -18.05 18.46 16.08
N ASP A 206 -17.48 19.36 16.90
CA ASP A 206 -18.06 19.77 18.20
C ASP A 206 -19.46 20.41 18.01
N SER A 207 -19.58 21.31 17.02
CA SER A 207 -20.84 21.98 16.69
C SER A 207 -21.92 21.03 16.20
N ALA A 208 -21.52 20.03 15.41
CA ALA A 208 -22.38 18.96 14.90
C ALA A 208 -22.68 17.86 15.96
N ARG A 209 -22.07 17.93 17.15
CA ARG A 209 -22.22 16.97 18.26
C ARG A 209 -21.97 15.53 17.84
N VAL A 210 -20.97 15.32 17.00
CA VAL A 210 -20.60 13.99 16.49
C VAL A 210 -20.14 13.09 17.65
N GLN A 211 -20.51 11.80 17.60
CA GLN A 211 -20.20 10.83 18.65
C GLN A 211 -19.30 9.69 18.18
N HIS A 212 -19.28 9.38 16.88
CA HIS A 212 -18.58 8.20 16.35
C HIS A 212 -17.58 8.58 15.26
N PRO A 213 -16.45 7.83 15.11
CA PRO A 213 -15.41 8.15 14.14
C PRO A 213 -15.92 8.16 12.69
N LEU A 214 -16.82 7.24 12.35
CA LEU A 214 -17.38 7.13 10.99
C LEU A 214 -18.20 8.37 10.61
N ASP A 215 -19.02 8.89 11.54
CA ASP A 215 -19.82 10.09 11.29
C ASP A 215 -18.94 11.35 11.24
N ALA A 216 -17.89 11.41 12.08
CA ALA A 216 -16.88 12.46 12.02
C ALA A 216 -16.16 12.47 10.67
N CYS A 217 -15.74 11.29 10.19
CA CYS A 217 -15.10 11.14 8.90
C CYS A 217 -16.02 11.56 7.75
N ARG A 218 -17.29 11.14 7.78
CA ARG A 218 -18.30 11.52 6.77
C ARG A 218 -18.45 13.03 6.68
N LEU A 219 -18.68 13.69 7.81
CA LEU A 219 -18.87 15.14 7.86
C LEU A 219 -17.65 15.88 7.31
N LEU A 220 -16.44 15.51 7.75
CA LEU A 220 -15.23 16.18 7.28
C LEU A 220 -14.94 15.89 5.81
N ASN A 221 -15.17 14.66 5.33
CA ASN A 221 -14.98 14.34 3.91
C ASN A 221 -15.94 15.14 3.01
N ASP A 222 -17.18 15.32 3.43
CA ASP A 222 -18.18 16.11 2.69
C ASP A 222 -17.81 17.62 2.70
N CYS A 223 -17.25 18.15 3.79
CA CYS A 223 -16.67 19.49 3.83
C CYS A 223 -15.47 19.61 2.87
N LEU A 224 -14.55 18.67 2.94
CA LEU A 224 -13.34 18.65 2.11
C LEU A 224 -13.65 18.49 0.63
N HIS A 225 -14.72 17.78 0.26
CA HIS A 225 -15.16 17.65 -1.13
C HIS A 225 -15.47 19.02 -1.78
N GLY A 226 -15.85 20.02 -1.01
CA GLY A 226 -16.00 21.40 -1.50
C GLY A 226 -14.72 22.23 -1.49
N GLU A 227 -13.66 21.78 -0.79
CA GLU A 227 -12.40 22.51 -0.62
C GLU A 227 -11.27 21.98 -1.52
N ILE A 228 -11.29 20.69 -1.87
CA ILE A 228 -10.23 20.05 -2.63
C ILE A 228 -10.77 19.30 -3.84
N THR A 229 -9.91 19.15 -4.87
CA THR A 229 -10.29 18.46 -6.10
C THR A 229 -9.11 17.63 -6.64
N TYR A 230 -9.40 16.40 -7.11
CA TYR A 230 -8.42 15.63 -7.85
C TYR A 230 -8.06 16.33 -9.16
N ARG A 231 -6.77 16.63 -9.32
CA ARG A 231 -6.21 17.22 -10.54
C ARG A 231 -4.72 16.93 -10.63
N GLU A 232 -4.26 16.54 -11.84
CA GLU A 232 -2.83 16.54 -12.14
C GLU A 232 -2.30 17.96 -12.08
N THR A 233 -1.14 18.16 -11.46
CA THR A 233 -0.60 19.51 -11.21
C THR A 233 0.29 20.03 -12.34
N GLY A 234 0.73 19.16 -13.25
CA GLY A 234 1.75 19.49 -14.26
C GLY A 234 3.18 19.54 -13.69
N ASN A 235 3.33 19.53 -12.36
CA ASN A 235 4.62 19.42 -11.70
C ASN A 235 5.07 17.95 -11.70
N PRO A 236 6.26 17.62 -12.22
CA PRO A 236 6.80 16.25 -12.15
C PRO A 236 7.26 15.87 -10.74
N LEU A 237 7.38 16.83 -9.81
CA LEU A 237 7.72 16.61 -8.41
C LEU A 237 6.46 16.30 -7.61
N ARG A 238 6.61 15.55 -6.52
CA ARG A 238 5.51 15.27 -5.61
C ARG A 238 5.15 16.51 -4.80
N PRO A 239 3.86 16.90 -4.75
CA PRO A 239 3.45 18.04 -3.95
C PRO A 239 3.60 17.73 -2.45
N THR A 240 3.96 18.75 -1.67
CA THR A 240 3.92 18.67 -0.21
C THR A 240 2.48 18.75 0.30
N ILE A 241 2.27 18.40 1.57
CA ILE A 241 0.94 18.55 2.20
C ILE A 241 0.54 20.03 2.25
N GLU A 242 1.50 20.93 2.56
CA GLU A 242 1.28 22.38 2.58
C GLU A 242 0.85 22.93 1.23
N GLU A 243 1.50 22.45 0.15
CA GLU A 243 1.16 22.87 -1.21
C GLU A 243 -0.25 22.37 -1.59
N THR A 244 -0.57 21.10 -1.29
CA THR A 244 -1.91 20.53 -1.50
C THR A 244 -2.99 21.28 -0.73
N TYR A 245 -2.70 21.63 0.54
CA TYR A 245 -3.61 22.42 1.39
C TYR A 245 -3.88 23.80 0.82
N ARG A 246 -2.82 24.52 0.36
CA ARG A 246 -2.96 25.88 -0.18
C ARG A 246 -3.60 25.91 -1.58
N ALA A 247 -3.22 24.94 -2.43
CA ALA A 247 -3.71 24.89 -3.80
C ALA A 247 -5.12 24.30 -3.92
N GLY A 248 -5.57 23.48 -2.96
CA GLY A 248 -6.84 22.77 -3.02
C GLY A 248 -6.91 21.72 -4.14
N ILE A 249 -5.77 21.34 -4.73
CA ILE A 249 -5.68 20.35 -5.80
C ILE A 249 -4.54 19.37 -5.55
N GLY A 250 -4.65 18.17 -6.10
CA GLY A 250 -3.57 17.18 -6.05
C GLY A 250 -3.95 15.86 -6.71
N THR A 251 -2.96 15.02 -6.89
CA THR A 251 -3.17 13.62 -7.29
C THR A 251 -3.81 12.82 -6.15
N CYS A 252 -4.26 11.59 -6.42
CA CYS A 252 -4.85 10.73 -5.39
C CYS A 252 -3.91 10.53 -4.18
N GLU A 253 -2.60 10.44 -4.40
CA GLU A 253 -1.62 10.30 -3.32
C GLU A 253 -1.50 11.58 -2.48
N ALA A 254 -1.42 12.74 -3.11
CA ALA A 254 -1.34 14.04 -2.44
C ALA A 254 -2.61 14.33 -1.61
N LEU A 255 -3.80 14.09 -2.18
CA LEU A 255 -5.06 14.23 -1.48
C LEU A 255 -5.20 13.25 -0.30
N CYS A 256 -4.75 12.00 -0.46
CA CYS A 256 -4.72 11.03 0.64
C CYS A 256 -3.81 11.47 1.79
N ASN A 257 -2.62 12.02 1.49
CA ASN A 257 -1.71 12.52 2.51
C ASN A 257 -2.36 13.68 3.29
N TYR A 258 -2.90 14.66 2.58
CA TYR A 258 -3.54 15.82 3.19
C TYR A 258 -4.78 15.42 4.01
N VAL A 259 -5.72 14.67 3.44
CA VAL A 259 -6.96 14.28 4.12
C VAL A 259 -6.68 13.36 5.30
N THR A 260 -5.73 12.43 5.19
CA THR A 260 -5.34 11.60 6.34
C THR A 260 -4.76 12.45 7.47
N LEU A 261 -3.97 13.49 7.18
CA LEU A 261 -3.49 14.40 8.20
C LEU A 261 -4.63 15.21 8.84
N VAL A 262 -5.61 15.70 8.06
CA VAL A 262 -6.82 16.34 8.58
C VAL A 262 -7.57 15.41 9.54
N MET A 263 -7.81 14.17 9.13
CA MET A 263 -8.52 13.19 9.96
C MET A 263 -7.76 12.87 11.25
N ARG A 264 -6.44 12.69 11.18
CA ARG A 264 -5.58 12.50 12.37
C ARG A 264 -5.59 13.70 13.29
N ALA A 265 -5.53 14.91 12.73
CA ALA A 265 -5.62 16.16 13.51
C ALA A 265 -6.97 16.29 14.23
N ALA A 266 -8.03 15.72 13.67
CA ALA A 266 -9.35 15.66 14.29
C ALA A 266 -9.58 14.42 15.18
N GLY A 267 -8.61 13.52 15.34
CA GLY A 267 -8.73 12.32 16.18
C GLY A 267 -9.49 11.16 15.51
N ILE A 268 -9.60 11.16 14.18
CA ILE A 268 -10.31 10.15 13.41
C ILE A 268 -9.29 9.13 12.88
N PRO A 269 -9.45 7.82 13.17
CA PRO A 269 -8.50 6.80 12.73
C PRO A 269 -8.70 6.46 11.25
N VAL A 270 -7.82 7.00 10.40
CA VAL A 270 -7.85 6.79 8.96
C VAL A 270 -6.55 6.14 8.48
N ALA A 271 -6.71 5.04 7.76
CA ALA A 271 -5.64 4.33 7.06
C ALA A 271 -5.60 4.75 5.58
N VAL A 272 -4.43 4.65 4.98
CA VAL A 272 -4.23 4.78 3.53
C VAL A 272 -4.21 3.39 2.91
N ARG A 273 -4.97 3.20 1.84
CA ARG A 273 -5.02 1.98 1.03
C ARG A 273 -4.50 2.22 -0.36
N ARG A 274 -3.95 1.19 -0.97
CA ARG A 274 -3.41 1.27 -2.32
C ARG A 274 -3.59 -0.02 -3.11
N THR A 275 -3.64 0.13 -4.43
CA THR A 275 -3.61 -0.97 -5.39
C THR A 275 -2.83 -0.61 -6.64
N THR A 276 -2.35 -1.63 -7.36
CA THR A 276 -2.01 -1.54 -8.78
C THR A 276 -3.22 -2.02 -9.57
N TRP A 277 -3.74 -1.19 -10.46
CA TRP A 277 -4.85 -1.60 -11.33
C TRP A 277 -4.40 -2.69 -12.30
N THR A 278 -5.29 -3.60 -12.62
CA THR A 278 -5.03 -4.71 -13.55
C THR A 278 -5.74 -4.54 -14.88
N ARG A 279 -6.59 -3.53 -15.00
CA ARG A 279 -7.45 -3.30 -16.18
C ARG A 279 -7.31 -1.90 -16.77
N MET A 280 -6.52 -1.08 -16.13
CA MET A 280 -6.11 0.25 -16.58
C MET A 280 -4.70 0.54 -16.10
N ALA A 281 -4.03 1.49 -16.72
CA ALA A 281 -2.69 1.90 -16.35
C ALA A 281 -2.66 2.57 -14.96
N ARG A 282 -1.48 2.52 -14.31
CA ARG A 282 -1.18 3.13 -13.02
C ARG A 282 -1.77 2.37 -11.83
N GLY A 283 -1.62 2.95 -10.66
CA GLY A 283 -2.18 2.50 -9.39
C GLY A 283 -3.21 3.49 -8.88
N HIS A 284 -3.72 3.20 -7.70
CA HIS A 284 -4.60 4.11 -6.99
C HIS A 284 -4.34 4.06 -5.48
N VAL A 285 -4.59 5.19 -4.84
CA VAL A 285 -4.49 5.37 -3.39
C VAL A 285 -5.77 6.01 -2.91
N TRP A 286 -6.32 5.51 -1.80
CA TRP A 286 -7.55 6.04 -1.17
C TRP A 286 -7.48 5.89 0.34
N CYS A 287 -8.48 6.36 1.04
CA CYS A 287 -8.56 6.33 2.50
C CYS A 287 -9.60 5.32 3.00
N ALA A 288 -9.39 4.82 4.22
CA ALA A 288 -10.34 3.98 4.92
C ALA A 288 -10.43 4.40 6.39
N VAL A 289 -11.63 4.77 6.87
CA VAL A 289 -11.86 5.04 8.29
C VAL A 289 -12.10 3.76 9.05
N ARG A 290 -11.55 3.67 10.26
CA ARG A 290 -11.65 2.53 11.15
C ARG A 290 -12.67 2.77 12.25
N GLN A 291 -13.58 1.82 12.46
CA GLN A 291 -14.51 1.81 13.59
C GLN A 291 -14.88 0.35 13.94
N ASP A 292 -14.83 0.00 15.21
CA ASP A 292 -15.22 -1.34 15.73
C ASP A 292 -14.53 -2.51 15.00
N GLY A 293 -13.24 -2.35 14.70
CA GLY A 293 -12.44 -3.35 13.99
C GLY A 293 -12.74 -3.48 12.50
N LYS A 294 -13.65 -2.65 11.95
CA LYS A 294 -14.02 -2.64 10.53
C LYS A 294 -13.48 -1.39 9.84
N SER A 295 -13.30 -1.49 8.53
CA SER A 295 -12.90 -0.36 7.69
C SER A 295 -14.04 0.04 6.76
N CYS A 296 -14.15 1.35 6.50
CA CYS A 296 -15.04 1.89 5.48
C CYS A 296 -14.23 2.76 4.52
N ASP A 297 -14.15 2.34 3.26
CA ASP A 297 -13.39 3.02 2.22
C ASP A 297 -14.07 4.30 1.76
N PHE A 298 -13.26 5.34 1.48
CA PHE A 298 -13.72 6.59 0.88
C PHE A 298 -12.63 7.24 0.01
N GLY A 299 -13.07 7.98 -1.01
CA GLY A 299 -12.19 8.74 -1.92
C GLY A 299 -12.06 10.18 -1.44
N PRO A 300 -10.89 10.61 -0.96
CA PRO A 300 -10.73 11.97 -0.44
C PRO A 300 -10.83 13.01 -1.55
N GLY A 301 -11.79 13.95 -1.41
CA GLY A 301 -12.03 15.01 -2.39
C GLY A 301 -12.56 14.57 -3.76
N GLU A 302 -12.75 13.26 -3.97
CA GLU A 302 -13.22 12.74 -5.27
C GLU A 302 -14.75 12.66 -5.35
N MET A 303 -15.40 12.30 -4.25
CA MET A 303 -16.85 12.09 -4.21
C MET A 303 -17.39 12.09 -2.78
N PRO A 304 -18.73 12.25 -2.61
CA PRO A 304 -19.39 12.14 -1.32
C PRO A 304 -19.06 10.79 -0.64
N PHE A 305 -19.03 10.83 0.68
CA PHE A 305 -18.73 9.66 1.49
C PHE A 305 -19.73 8.52 1.21
N GLY A 306 -19.24 7.30 1.08
CA GLY A 306 -20.04 6.10 0.80
C GLY A 306 -20.21 5.77 -0.68
N ALA A 307 -20.10 6.74 -1.59
CA ALA A 307 -20.16 6.47 -3.04
C ALA A 307 -18.95 5.68 -3.54
N TYR A 308 -17.80 5.83 -2.90
CA TYR A 308 -16.53 5.23 -3.31
C TYR A 308 -16.55 3.69 -3.22
N ARG A 309 -17.04 3.14 -2.11
CA ARG A 309 -17.12 1.69 -1.90
C ARG A 309 -17.97 1.01 -2.98
N HIS A 310 -19.14 1.59 -3.27
CA HIS A 310 -20.01 1.11 -4.33
C HIS A 310 -19.31 1.13 -5.69
N ARG A 311 -18.53 2.18 -5.99
CA ARG A 311 -17.80 2.30 -7.25
C ARG A 311 -16.73 1.22 -7.41
N LEU A 312 -15.93 0.92 -6.36
CA LEU A 312 -14.94 -0.18 -6.41
C LEU A 312 -15.58 -1.53 -6.69
N ALA A 313 -16.76 -1.80 -6.11
CA ALA A 313 -17.46 -3.07 -6.28
C ALA A 313 -18.16 -3.21 -7.63
N THR A 314 -18.64 -2.12 -8.22
CA THR A 314 -19.52 -2.16 -9.42
C THR A 314 -18.81 -1.81 -10.72
N VAL A 315 -17.77 -0.98 -10.67
CA VAL A 315 -17.08 -0.51 -11.88
C VAL A 315 -15.98 -1.51 -12.28
N ARG A 316 -16.23 -2.28 -13.31
CA ARG A 316 -15.36 -3.39 -13.77
C ARG A 316 -13.89 -2.98 -14.03
N TYR A 317 -13.63 -1.79 -14.57
CA TYR A 317 -12.27 -1.34 -14.85
C TYR A 317 -11.50 -0.87 -13.60
N LEU A 318 -12.18 -0.67 -12.46
CA LEU A 318 -11.57 -0.33 -11.18
C LEU A 318 -11.34 -1.56 -10.27
N GLN A 319 -11.37 -2.77 -10.83
CA GLN A 319 -11.21 -3.98 -10.05
C GLN A 319 -9.73 -4.22 -9.70
N PRO A 320 -9.34 -4.18 -8.42
CA PRO A 320 -7.97 -4.48 -8.01
C PRO A 320 -7.69 -5.98 -8.02
N ALA A 321 -6.43 -6.39 -8.21
CA ALA A 321 -6.01 -7.76 -7.94
C ALA A 321 -5.71 -7.98 -6.45
N LYS A 322 -5.14 -6.96 -5.82
CA LYS A 322 -4.74 -6.92 -4.41
C LYS A 322 -4.94 -5.51 -3.87
N MET A 323 -5.29 -5.42 -2.60
CA MET A 323 -5.37 -4.17 -1.85
C MET A 323 -4.46 -4.24 -0.63
N TYR A 324 -3.65 -3.20 -0.46
CA TYR A 324 -2.73 -3.09 0.66
C TYR A 324 -3.06 -1.87 1.50
N GLN A 325 -2.99 -2.03 2.83
CA GLN A 325 -3.20 -0.96 3.80
C GLN A 325 -1.89 -0.61 4.48
N LEU A 326 -1.60 0.68 4.56
CA LEU A 326 -0.41 1.21 5.23
C LEU A 326 -0.67 1.33 6.73
N HIS A 327 0.29 0.86 7.53
CA HIS A 327 0.36 1.04 8.98
C HIS A 327 1.59 1.88 9.35
N PHE A 328 1.59 2.45 10.55
CA PHE A 328 2.79 3.09 11.07
C PHE A 328 3.75 2.09 11.70
N ASP A 329 3.25 1.05 12.34
CA ASP A 329 4.07 -0.04 12.89
C ASP A 329 4.41 -1.09 11.82
N ALA A 330 5.61 -1.64 11.95
CA ALA A 330 6.05 -2.70 11.06
C ALA A 330 5.54 -4.06 11.53
N ASP A 331 4.86 -4.80 10.65
CA ASP A 331 4.53 -6.20 10.86
C ASP A 331 5.60 -7.10 10.23
N LEU A 332 6.44 -7.68 11.08
CA LEU A 332 7.49 -8.60 10.66
C LEU A 332 7.05 -10.06 10.69
N SER A 333 5.85 -10.37 11.20
CA SER A 333 5.39 -11.76 11.41
C SER A 333 5.16 -12.52 10.10
N GLY A 334 4.72 -11.82 9.06
CA GLY A 334 4.50 -12.37 7.72
C GLY A 334 5.70 -12.24 6.77
N PHE A 335 6.81 -11.66 7.25
CA PHE A 335 7.97 -11.39 6.39
C PHE A 335 8.71 -12.69 6.06
N PRO A 336 9.08 -12.91 4.79
CA PRO A 336 9.83 -14.10 4.41
C PRO A 336 11.19 -14.10 5.09
N VAL A 337 11.49 -15.19 5.81
CA VAL A 337 12.78 -15.41 6.45
C VAL A 337 13.91 -15.47 5.41
N ASP A 338 13.59 -15.95 4.20
CA ASP A 338 14.52 -16.03 3.08
C ASP A 338 14.27 -14.90 2.10
N ASP A 339 15.11 -13.88 2.15
CA ASP A 339 15.09 -12.79 1.16
C ASP A 339 15.80 -13.26 -0.12
N ASP A 340 15.08 -13.24 -1.25
CA ASP A 340 15.62 -13.53 -2.58
C ASP A 340 16.40 -12.34 -3.20
N GLY A 341 16.56 -11.26 -2.44
CA GLY A 341 17.26 -10.04 -2.84
C GLY A 341 16.50 -9.14 -3.81
N TYR A 342 15.30 -9.51 -4.27
CA TYR A 342 14.51 -8.66 -5.15
C TYR A 342 13.88 -7.50 -4.40
N VAL A 343 14.07 -6.27 -4.91
CA VAL A 343 13.53 -5.05 -4.29
C VAL A 343 12.12 -4.79 -4.80
N THR A 344 11.16 -4.84 -3.90
CA THR A 344 9.74 -4.57 -4.20
C THR A 344 9.02 -3.95 -3.01
N VAL A 345 8.00 -3.13 -3.29
CA VAL A 345 7.11 -2.57 -2.25
C VAL A 345 6.36 -3.66 -1.48
N LEU A 346 6.16 -4.84 -2.06
CA LEU A 346 5.50 -5.97 -1.41
C LEU A 346 6.27 -6.50 -0.18
N LYS A 347 7.56 -6.20 -0.09
CA LYS A 347 8.43 -6.52 1.05
C LYS A 347 8.52 -5.39 2.07
N ASN A 348 7.68 -4.37 1.98
CA ASN A 348 7.64 -3.31 2.98
C ASN A 348 6.76 -3.77 4.16
N PRO A 349 7.34 -3.91 5.39
CA PRO A 349 6.60 -4.39 6.55
C PRO A 349 5.51 -3.44 7.06
N LEU A 350 5.42 -2.24 6.50
CA LEU A 350 4.37 -1.27 6.82
C LEU A 350 3.06 -1.56 6.07
N PHE A 351 3.04 -2.53 5.16
CA PHE A 351 1.83 -2.88 4.41
C PHE A 351 1.25 -4.22 4.85
N SER A 352 -0.05 -4.25 5.09
CA SER A 352 -0.83 -5.49 5.21
C SER A 352 -1.76 -5.67 4.02
N ASP A 353 -1.97 -6.93 3.65
CA ASP A 353 -2.97 -7.32 2.66
C ASP A 353 -4.37 -7.23 3.28
N VAL A 354 -5.23 -6.42 2.68
CA VAL A 354 -6.63 -6.20 3.09
C VAL A 354 -7.60 -6.47 1.93
N THR A 355 -7.20 -7.31 0.99
CA THR A 355 -8.00 -7.59 -0.21
C THR A 355 -9.35 -8.21 0.13
N ASP A 356 -9.43 -9.01 1.19
CA ASP A 356 -10.64 -9.64 1.71
C ASP A 356 -11.59 -8.67 2.45
N GLU A 357 -11.10 -7.50 2.87
CA GLU A 357 -11.96 -6.44 3.40
C GLU A 357 -12.76 -5.70 2.30
N GLY A 358 -12.38 -5.88 1.03
CA GLY A 358 -13.13 -5.38 -0.12
C GLY A 358 -14.43 -6.17 -0.35
N GLU A 359 -15.33 -5.62 -1.17
CA GLU A 359 -16.55 -6.31 -1.58
C GLU A 359 -16.33 -7.24 -2.81
N LEU A 360 -15.08 -7.56 -3.09
CA LEU A 360 -14.68 -8.40 -4.22
C LEU A 360 -14.52 -9.86 -3.77
N PRO A 361 -14.95 -10.84 -4.58
CA PRO A 361 -14.61 -12.24 -4.32
C PRO A 361 -13.11 -12.45 -4.38
N VAL A 362 -12.54 -13.01 -3.33
CA VAL A 362 -11.11 -13.34 -3.24
C VAL A 362 -10.93 -14.84 -3.09
N TYR A 363 -9.81 -15.34 -3.60
CA TYR A 363 -9.48 -16.76 -3.64
C TYR A 363 -8.00 -16.99 -3.37
N ASP A 364 -7.68 -18.14 -2.77
CA ASP A 364 -6.32 -18.62 -2.76
C ASP A 364 -6.01 -19.27 -4.11
N LEU A 365 -4.91 -18.86 -4.72
CA LEU A 365 -4.44 -19.41 -5.99
C LEU A 365 -3.28 -20.38 -5.75
N TYR A 366 -3.38 -21.55 -6.37
CA TYR A 366 -2.36 -22.61 -6.36
C TYR A 366 -1.87 -22.81 -7.80
N ILE A 367 -0.65 -22.34 -8.09
CA ILE A 367 -0.10 -22.34 -9.44
C ILE A 367 0.97 -23.43 -9.56
N PRO A 368 0.73 -24.52 -10.31
CA PRO A 368 1.74 -25.54 -10.56
C PRO A 368 2.94 -24.98 -11.33
N VAL A 369 4.12 -25.33 -10.87
CA VAL A 369 5.42 -24.97 -11.45
C VAL A 369 6.30 -26.20 -11.54
N SER A 370 7.21 -26.24 -12.51
CA SER A 370 8.22 -27.29 -12.55
C SER A 370 9.41 -26.95 -11.62
N HIS A 371 10.11 -27.95 -11.13
CA HIS A 371 11.33 -27.75 -10.32
C HIS A 371 12.42 -26.92 -11.05
N LYS A 372 12.42 -26.92 -12.39
CA LYS A 372 13.32 -26.10 -13.19
C LYS A 372 12.92 -24.61 -13.17
N GLU A 373 11.64 -24.35 -13.00
CA GLU A 373 11.07 -23.00 -13.02
C GLU A 373 11.14 -22.33 -11.66
N ALA A 374 10.77 -23.05 -10.58
CA ALA A 374 10.88 -22.55 -9.21
C ALA A 374 11.16 -23.72 -8.25
N SER A 375 12.15 -23.57 -7.39
CA SER A 375 12.46 -24.56 -6.35
C SER A 375 11.58 -24.36 -5.11
N SER A 376 11.31 -25.43 -4.37
CA SER A 376 10.59 -25.40 -3.11
C SER A 376 11.24 -24.43 -2.10
N GLY A 377 10.43 -23.72 -1.34
CA GLY A 377 10.85 -22.69 -0.38
C GLY A 377 11.08 -21.31 -0.98
N ARG A 378 11.21 -21.17 -2.30
CA ARG A 378 11.43 -19.88 -2.97
C ARG A 378 10.22 -18.98 -2.93
N LEU A 379 10.49 -17.67 -2.89
CA LEU A 379 9.48 -16.64 -3.14
C LEU A 379 9.11 -16.63 -4.63
N ALA A 380 7.82 -16.44 -4.87
CA ALA A 380 7.26 -16.22 -6.20
C ALA A 380 6.42 -14.95 -6.20
N TYR A 381 6.29 -14.33 -7.36
CA TYR A 381 5.56 -13.09 -7.56
C TYR A 381 4.45 -13.30 -8.56
N LEU A 382 3.24 -12.93 -8.16
CA LEU A 382 2.11 -12.82 -9.08
C LEU A 382 2.17 -11.44 -9.71
N CYS A 383 2.32 -11.39 -11.02
CA CYS A 383 2.45 -10.14 -11.76
C CYS A 383 1.17 -9.86 -12.55
N ALA A 384 0.69 -8.62 -12.49
CA ALA A 384 -0.38 -8.08 -13.32
C ALA A 384 0.21 -7.17 -14.40
N TYR A 385 -0.42 -7.15 -15.59
CA TYR A 385 0.01 -6.27 -16.66
C TYR A 385 -0.50 -4.85 -16.45
N ASN A 386 0.39 -3.87 -16.47
CA ASN A 386 0.05 -2.45 -16.24
C ASN A 386 1.05 -1.55 -16.96
N ALA A 387 0.56 -0.60 -17.74
CA ALA A 387 1.37 0.39 -18.48
C ALA A 387 2.53 -0.24 -19.27
N GLY A 388 2.27 -1.28 -20.04
CA GLY A 388 3.27 -1.95 -20.87
C GLY A 388 4.22 -2.88 -20.12
N LYS A 389 3.98 -3.18 -18.84
CA LYS A 389 4.87 -3.98 -17.98
C LYS A 389 4.10 -4.97 -17.12
N TRP A 390 4.73 -6.08 -16.81
CA TRP A 390 4.29 -6.97 -15.75
C TRP A 390 4.81 -6.46 -14.40
N LEU A 391 3.91 -6.02 -13.53
CA LEU A 391 4.23 -5.51 -12.20
C LEU A 391 3.84 -6.53 -11.13
N PRO A 392 4.72 -6.84 -10.16
CA PRO A 392 4.37 -7.73 -9.07
C PRO A 392 3.29 -7.10 -8.19
N VAL A 393 2.17 -7.81 -8.00
CA VAL A 393 1.01 -7.38 -7.21
C VAL A 393 0.78 -8.24 -5.97
N ALA A 394 1.33 -9.46 -5.95
CA ALA A 394 1.31 -10.33 -4.78
C ALA A 394 2.61 -11.10 -4.67
N MET A 395 2.98 -11.44 -3.46
CA MET A 395 4.09 -12.32 -3.12
C MET A 395 3.53 -13.61 -2.54
N GLY A 396 4.07 -14.74 -2.97
CA GLY A 396 3.72 -16.07 -2.50
C GLY A 396 4.95 -16.92 -2.29
N ARG A 397 4.75 -18.14 -1.81
CA ARG A 397 5.82 -19.11 -1.59
C ARG A 397 5.53 -20.39 -2.38
N CYS A 398 6.57 -20.97 -2.95
CA CYS A 398 6.49 -22.25 -3.63
C CYS A 398 6.76 -23.40 -2.64
N GLU A 399 5.84 -24.35 -2.56
CA GLU A 399 5.93 -25.57 -1.77
C GLU A 399 5.84 -26.76 -2.73
N GLY A 400 6.89 -27.56 -2.79
CA GLY A 400 7.01 -28.63 -3.80
C GLY A 400 6.99 -28.06 -5.22
N ASP A 401 5.99 -28.46 -5.98
CA ASP A 401 5.73 -28.07 -7.37
C ASP A 401 4.60 -27.03 -7.52
N THR A 402 4.23 -26.37 -6.45
CA THR A 402 3.09 -25.44 -6.43
C THR A 402 3.44 -24.15 -5.68
N CYS A 403 3.17 -23.00 -6.29
CA CYS A 403 3.27 -21.70 -5.65
C CYS A 403 1.87 -21.24 -5.18
N ARG A 404 1.78 -20.81 -3.91
CA ARG A 404 0.54 -20.37 -3.29
C ARG A 404 0.52 -18.86 -3.13
N PHE A 405 -0.63 -18.25 -3.49
CA PHE A 405 -0.94 -16.84 -3.28
C PHE A 405 -2.31 -16.75 -2.60
N THR A 406 -2.40 -16.01 -1.51
CA THR A 406 -3.63 -15.85 -0.72
C THR A 406 -4.41 -14.61 -1.11
N ASN A 407 -5.72 -14.61 -0.90
CA ASN A 407 -6.61 -13.46 -1.04
C ASN A 407 -6.48 -12.71 -2.39
N VAL A 408 -6.41 -13.42 -3.51
CA VAL A 408 -6.30 -12.80 -4.84
C VAL A 408 -7.70 -12.57 -5.41
N ALA A 409 -7.98 -11.35 -5.87
CA ALA A 409 -9.24 -11.06 -6.54
C ALA A 409 -9.30 -11.71 -7.94
N GLY A 410 -10.42 -12.33 -8.24
CA GLY A 410 -10.66 -13.03 -9.50
C GLY A 410 -10.81 -12.12 -10.72
N ARG A 411 -10.97 -12.73 -11.90
CA ARG A 411 -11.20 -12.07 -13.20
C ARG A 411 -10.07 -11.16 -13.67
N ASN A 412 -8.81 -11.53 -13.40
CA ASN A 412 -7.63 -10.76 -13.79
C ASN A 412 -6.64 -11.64 -14.56
N PHE A 413 -5.89 -11.00 -15.46
CA PHE A 413 -4.75 -11.63 -16.13
C PHE A 413 -3.51 -11.54 -15.25
N PHE A 414 -2.84 -12.67 -15.07
CA PHE A 414 -1.64 -12.77 -14.29
C PHE A 414 -0.53 -13.54 -15.00
N LEU A 415 0.69 -13.28 -14.59
CA LEU A 415 1.88 -14.03 -14.95
C LEU A 415 2.70 -14.31 -13.70
N LEU A 416 3.16 -15.54 -13.55
CA LEU A 416 4.05 -15.93 -12.46
C LEU A 416 5.47 -15.47 -12.76
N ALA A 417 6.20 -15.04 -11.73
CA ALA A 417 7.61 -14.70 -11.84
C ALA A 417 8.40 -15.12 -10.59
N VAL A 418 9.70 -15.27 -10.75
CA VAL A 418 10.67 -15.50 -9.67
C VAL A 418 11.80 -14.49 -9.78
N ALA A 419 12.43 -14.16 -8.65
CA ALA A 419 13.55 -13.21 -8.65
C ALA A 419 14.76 -13.78 -9.40
N GLU A 420 15.36 -12.94 -10.25
CA GLU A 420 16.60 -13.19 -10.96
C GLU A 420 17.61 -12.07 -10.71
N GLY A 421 17.69 -11.63 -9.46
CA GLY A 421 18.53 -10.55 -8.98
C GLY A 421 17.74 -9.38 -8.43
N LYS A 422 18.45 -8.32 -8.02
CA LYS A 422 17.92 -7.21 -7.21
C LYS A 422 16.75 -6.44 -7.86
N HIS A 423 16.76 -6.32 -9.18
CA HIS A 423 15.78 -5.51 -9.92
C HIS A 423 15.17 -6.25 -11.12
N ARG A 424 15.37 -7.55 -11.22
CA ARG A 424 14.88 -8.35 -12.34
C ARG A 424 14.06 -9.54 -11.88
N LEU A 425 12.93 -9.74 -12.54
CA LEU A 425 12.09 -10.92 -12.43
C LEU A 425 12.23 -11.75 -13.72
N ARG A 426 12.28 -13.07 -13.57
CA ARG A 426 12.13 -14.02 -14.65
C ARG A 426 10.72 -14.57 -14.62
N TYR A 427 10.03 -14.47 -15.74
CA TYR A 427 8.68 -14.99 -15.88
C TYR A 427 8.69 -16.52 -16.00
N VAL A 428 7.63 -17.14 -15.49
CA VAL A 428 7.52 -18.59 -15.35
C VAL A 428 6.20 -19.07 -15.91
N GLY A 429 6.26 -19.97 -16.90
CA GLY A 429 5.09 -20.54 -17.55
C GLY A 429 4.30 -19.51 -18.38
N ALA A 430 3.06 -19.85 -18.70
CA ALA A 430 2.17 -19.02 -19.48
C ALA A 430 1.35 -18.07 -18.63
N PRO A 431 0.92 -16.91 -19.16
CA PRO A 431 -0.09 -16.07 -18.54
C PRO A 431 -1.38 -16.86 -18.30
N PHE A 432 -2.19 -16.41 -17.38
CA PHE A 432 -3.48 -17.02 -17.09
C PHE A 432 -4.52 -16.00 -16.69
N LEU A 433 -5.78 -16.33 -16.96
CA LEU A 433 -6.94 -15.54 -16.56
C LEU A 433 -7.62 -16.23 -15.40
N THR A 434 -7.74 -15.55 -14.24
CA THR A 434 -8.52 -16.04 -13.11
C THR A 434 -10.02 -15.80 -13.35
N ARG A 435 -10.86 -16.74 -12.92
CA ARG A 435 -12.32 -16.65 -13.00
C ARG A 435 -12.89 -16.17 -11.67
N GLY A 436 -14.19 -15.86 -11.68
CA GLY A 436 -14.91 -15.42 -10.49
C GLY A 436 -15.16 -16.51 -9.44
N ASP A 437 -14.81 -17.76 -9.72
CA ASP A 437 -14.93 -18.93 -8.83
C ASP A 437 -13.59 -19.42 -8.27
N GLY A 438 -12.49 -18.66 -8.52
CA GLY A 438 -11.14 -19.02 -8.07
C GLY A 438 -10.39 -19.98 -9.00
N THR A 439 -11.04 -20.52 -10.02
CA THR A 439 -10.35 -21.27 -11.07
C THR A 439 -9.62 -20.33 -12.02
N TYR A 440 -8.71 -20.86 -12.82
CA TYR A 440 -8.03 -20.07 -13.83
C TYR A 440 -7.84 -20.84 -15.13
N HIS A 441 -7.71 -20.09 -16.23
CA HIS A 441 -7.44 -20.60 -17.57
C HIS A 441 -6.04 -20.15 -18.01
N ARG A 442 -5.16 -21.11 -18.34
CA ARG A 442 -3.82 -20.83 -18.88
C ARG A 442 -3.93 -20.42 -20.34
N LEU A 443 -3.19 -19.39 -20.70
CA LEU A 443 -3.12 -18.86 -22.07
C LEU A 443 -1.84 -19.38 -22.74
N LEU A 444 -1.90 -20.65 -23.12
CA LEU A 444 -0.83 -21.32 -23.86
C LEU A 444 -1.14 -21.15 -25.35
N GLU A 445 -0.32 -20.37 -26.02
CA GLU A 445 -0.45 -20.10 -27.44
C GLU A 445 -0.40 -21.40 -28.26
N ASP A 446 -1.42 -21.62 -29.10
CA ASP A 446 -1.49 -22.73 -30.04
C ASP A 446 -1.22 -22.22 -31.46
N ALA A 447 0.06 -22.26 -31.85
CA ALA A 447 0.51 -21.84 -33.17
C ALA A 447 0.11 -22.85 -34.29
N GLY A 448 -0.27 -24.07 -33.91
CA GLY A 448 -0.75 -25.09 -34.85
C GLY A 448 -2.19 -24.85 -35.33
N GLN A 449 -2.94 -23.97 -34.66
CA GLN A 449 -4.31 -23.63 -34.99
C GLN A 449 -4.53 -22.10 -34.97
N PRO A 450 -3.88 -21.35 -35.86
CA PRO A 450 -4.02 -19.90 -35.89
C PRO A 450 -5.46 -19.48 -36.23
N VAL A 451 -5.80 -18.28 -35.80
CA VAL A 451 -7.07 -17.63 -36.14
C VAL A 451 -6.83 -16.39 -36.98
N CYS A 452 -7.77 -16.07 -37.85
CA CYS A 452 -7.81 -14.80 -38.56
C CYS A 452 -8.83 -13.90 -37.85
N GLN A 453 -8.50 -12.64 -37.67
CA GLN A 453 -9.32 -11.70 -36.92
C GLN A 453 -9.28 -10.30 -37.53
N ILE A 454 -10.39 -9.60 -37.42
CA ILE A 454 -10.51 -8.19 -37.79
C ILE A 454 -10.59 -7.36 -36.50
N PHE A 455 -9.67 -6.41 -36.35
CA PHE A 455 -9.68 -5.44 -35.26
C PHE A 455 -10.14 -4.09 -35.83
N ARG A 456 -11.07 -3.44 -35.15
CA ARG A 456 -11.51 -2.09 -35.55
C ARG A 456 -10.57 -1.06 -34.94
N ARG A 457 -10.17 -0.09 -35.75
CA ARG A 457 -9.37 1.07 -35.30
C ARG A 457 -10.27 2.08 -34.62
N GLU A 458 -9.72 2.83 -33.71
CA GLU A 458 -10.40 4.00 -33.15
C GLU A 458 -10.34 5.17 -34.13
N THR A 459 -11.18 6.18 -33.92
CA THR A 459 -11.54 7.23 -34.88
C THR A 459 -10.43 8.17 -35.32
N ASP A 460 -9.26 8.15 -34.68
CA ASP A 460 -8.12 8.99 -35.05
C ASP A 460 -7.32 8.49 -36.27
N GLY A 461 -7.72 7.33 -36.82
CA GLY A 461 -7.07 6.76 -37.99
C GLY A 461 -5.67 6.18 -37.81
N SER A 462 -5.09 6.27 -36.63
CA SER A 462 -3.74 5.75 -36.37
C SER A 462 -3.70 4.22 -36.29
N PRO A 463 -2.64 3.56 -36.80
CA PRO A 463 -2.52 2.11 -36.70
C PRO A 463 -2.28 1.66 -35.26
N TYR A 464 -2.80 0.48 -34.96
CA TYR A 464 -2.51 -0.24 -33.73
C TYR A 464 -1.51 -1.35 -34.01
N SER A 465 -0.65 -1.64 -33.04
CA SER A 465 0.22 -2.80 -33.05
C SER A 465 -0.39 -3.94 -32.24
N LEU A 466 -0.40 -5.14 -32.82
CA LEU A 466 -0.84 -6.36 -32.14
C LEU A 466 0.37 -7.21 -31.81
N TYR A 467 0.39 -7.67 -30.56
CA TYR A 467 1.41 -8.60 -30.08
C TYR A 467 0.71 -9.80 -29.41
N TYR A 468 1.36 -10.96 -29.42
CA TYR A 468 0.97 -12.09 -28.60
C TYR A 468 2.09 -12.42 -27.60
N TRP A 469 1.73 -12.97 -26.48
CA TRP A 469 2.70 -13.45 -25.50
C TRP A 469 3.27 -14.80 -25.95
N ASP A 470 4.57 -14.88 -26.12
CA ASP A 470 5.31 -16.10 -26.38
C ASP A 470 5.81 -16.67 -25.03
N SER A 471 5.17 -17.74 -24.57
CA SER A 471 5.47 -18.35 -23.27
C SER A 471 6.84 -19.06 -23.25
N GLY A 472 7.35 -19.45 -24.40
CA GLY A 472 8.69 -20.06 -24.52
C GLY A 472 9.82 -19.03 -24.34
N GLU A 473 9.63 -17.82 -24.85
CA GLU A 473 10.61 -16.73 -24.74
C GLU A 473 10.32 -15.76 -23.58
N GLY A 474 9.11 -15.81 -23.01
CA GLY A 474 8.73 -14.92 -21.92
C GLY A 474 8.63 -13.44 -22.34
N THR A 475 8.18 -13.18 -23.55
CA THR A 475 8.07 -11.83 -24.12
C THR A 475 6.90 -11.71 -25.11
N PHE A 476 6.53 -10.47 -25.41
CA PHE A 476 5.56 -10.19 -26.46
C PHE A 476 6.23 -10.21 -27.84
N ARG A 477 5.62 -10.95 -28.78
CA ARG A 477 5.99 -10.98 -30.19
C ARG A 477 5.00 -10.20 -31.04
N PHE A 478 5.53 -9.36 -31.95
CA PHE A 478 4.74 -8.57 -32.90
C PHE A 478 4.06 -9.47 -33.94
N LEU A 479 2.80 -9.16 -34.24
CA LEU A 479 2.03 -9.76 -35.34
C LEU A 479 1.75 -8.68 -36.40
N PRO A 480 2.23 -8.85 -37.63
CA PRO A 480 1.91 -7.94 -38.71
C PRO A 480 0.43 -8.12 -39.14
N TYR A 481 -0.20 -7.03 -39.50
CA TYR A 481 -1.52 -7.10 -40.16
C TYR A 481 -1.37 -7.48 -41.63
N ARG A 482 -2.38 -8.22 -42.16
CA ARG A 482 -2.47 -8.57 -43.58
C ARG A 482 -3.01 -7.42 -44.40
N SER A 483 -4.02 -6.74 -43.89
CA SER A 483 -4.76 -5.68 -44.56
C SER A 483 -5.06 -4.54 -43.60
N LEU A 484 -5.01 -3.33 -44.09
CA LEU A 484 -5.29 -2.09 -43.35
C LEU A 484 -6.24 -1.23 -44.19
N THR A 485 -7.38 -0.88 -43.61
CA THR A 485 -8.32 0.11 -44.12
C THR A 485 -8.41 1.30 -43.16
N ASP A 486 -9.22 2.31 -43.49
CA ASP A 486 -9.42 3.47 -42.61
C ASP A 486 -10.04 3.10 -41.25
N SER A 487 -10.75 1.99 -41.16
CA SER A 487 -11.48 1.60 -39.94
C SER A 487 -11.12 0.22 -39.39
N THR A 488 -10.42 -0.62 -40.17
CA THR A 488 -10.16 -2.02 -39.80
C THR A 488 -8.70 -2.41 -40.03
N GLN A 489 -8.22 -3.34 -39.21
CA GLN A 489 -6.96 -4.08 -39.39
C GLN A 489 -7.29 -5.57 -39.38
N GLU A 490 -6.82 -6.30 -40.37
CA GLU A 490 -6.99 -7.74 -40.49
C GLU A 490 -5.69 -8.44 -40.19
N TYR A 491 -5.76 -9.47 -39.38
CA TYR A 491 -4.62 -10.29 -38.99
C TYR A 491 -4.86 -11.74 -39.33
N ASP A 492 -3.85 -12.37 -39.94
CA ASP A 492 -3.77 -13.82 -40.10
C ASP A 492 -2.85 -14.39 -39.00
N ASN A 493 -2.97 -15.68 -38.77
CA ASN A 493 -2.01 -16.45 -37.95
C ASN A 493 -1.88 -15.96 -36.50
N ILE A 494 -2.93 -15.38 -35.91
CA ILE A 494 -2.94 -15.11 -34.47
C ILE A 494 -2.96 -16.47 -33.75
N PRO A 495 -1.98 -16.80 -32.88
CA PRO A 495 -2.00 -18.05 -32.13
C PRO A 495 -3.29 -18.17 -31.31
N ARG A 496 -3.97 -19.30 -31.42
CA ARG A 496 -5.17 -19.57 -30.62
C ARG A 496 -4.80 -19.65 -29.15
N ASN A 497 -5.71 -19.26 -28.27
CA ASN A 497 -5.52 -19.30 -26.81
C ASN A 497 -4.31 -18.48 -26.30
N ALA A 498 -3.89 -17.46 -27.03
CA ALA A 498 -2.80 -16.57 -26.64
C ALA A 498 -3.30 -15.34 -25.87
N LEU A 499 -2.46 -14.85 -24.95
CA LEU A 499 -2.62 -13.49 -24.44
C LEU A 499 -2.19 -12.51 -25.53
N LEU A 500 -3.07 -11.59 -25.87
CA LEU A 500 -2.84 -10.56 -26.87
C LEU A 500 -2.65 -9.20 -26.21
N TRP A 501 -1.79 -8.37 -26.80
CA TRP A 501 -1.64 -6.98 -26.45
C TRP A 501 -1.87 -6.12 -27.69
N TYR A 502 -2.99 -5.39 -27.68
CA TYR A 502 -3.41 -4.52 -28.77
C TYR A 502 -3.26 -3.08 -28.36
N VAL A 503 -2.23 -2.40 -28.88
CA VAL A 503 -1.77 -1.11 -28.38
C VAL A 503 -1.63 -0.09 -29.50
N HIS A 504 -1.99 1.15 -29.20
CA HIS A 504 -1.75 2.31 -30.04
C HIS A 504 -0.42 2.95 -29.66
N GLU A 505 0.43 3.28 -30.62
CA GLU A 505 1.79 3.79 -30.38
C GLU A 505 1.84 5.07 -29.51
N LYS A 506 0.82 5.93 -29.62
CA LYS A 506 0.73 7.19 -28.84
C LYS A 506 0.14 7.03 -27.45
N THR A 507 -0.53 5.92 -27.16
CA THR A 507 -1.26 5.69 -25.91
C THR A 507 -0.86 4.39 -25.21
N VAL A 508 0.45 4.18 -25.04
CA VAL A 508 1.01 3.02 -24.31
C VAL A 508 0.42 2.89 -22.90
N GLN A 509 -0.21 3.95 -22.40
CA GLN A 509 -0.87 3.97 -21.09
C GLN A 509 -2.24 3.26 -21.08
N ASP A 510 -2.87 3.03 -22.23
CA ASP A 510 -4.11 2.29 -22.34
C ASP A 510 -3.80 0.81 -22.57
N ASP A 511 -3.51 0.11 -21.48
CA ASP A 511 -3.25 -1.32 -21.50
C ASP A 511 -4.46 -2.09 -22.03
N ARG A 512 -4.31 -2.65 -23.23
CA ARG A 512 -5.36 -3.39 -23.90
C ARG A 512 -4.95 -4.84 -24.10
N ILE A 513 -4.52 -5.49 -22.99
CA ILE A 513 -4.36 -6.94 -23.03
C ILE A 513 -5.72 -7.63 -23.05
N GLY A 514 -5.77 -8.77 -23.67
CA GLY A 514 -7.00 -9.56 -23.79
C GLY A 514 -6.74 -10.88 -24.48
N MET A 515 -7.80 -11.51 -24.93
CA MET A 515 -7.77 -12.75 -25.70
C MET A 515 -8.95 -12.84 -26.66
N ILE A 516 -8.88 -13.76 -27.62
CA ILE A 516 -10.02 -14.06 -28.48
C ILE A 516 -10.92 -15.06 -27.77
N VAL A 517 -12.19 -14.69 -27.60
CA VAL A 517 -13.25 -15.53 -27.06
C VAL A 517 -14.38 -15.59 -28.09
N GLU A 518 -14.75 -16.80 -28.51
CA GLU A 518 -15.82 -17.01 -29.51
C GLU A 518 -15.64 -16.17 -30.80
N GLY A 519 -14.40 -16.07 -31.28
CA GLY A 519 -14.07 -15.30 -32.48
C GLY A 519 -14.08 -13.77 -32.31
N THR A 520 -14.12 -13.26 -31.08
CA THR A 520 -14.08 -11.81 -30.79
C THR A 520 -12.97 -11.49 -29.81
N PHE A 521 -12.21 -10.43 -30.05
CA PHE A 521 -11.23 -9.94 -29.10
C PHE A 521 -11.93 -9.32 -27.90
N LYS A 522 -11.65 -9.85 -26.71
CA LYS A 522 -12.12 -9.34 -25.43
C LYS A 522 -10.96 -8.71 -24.67
N LYS A 523 -11.12 -7.44 -24.29
CA LYS A 523 -10.16 -6.70 -23.47
C LYS A 523 -10.22 -7.15 -22.00
N SER A 524 -9.18 -6.88 -21.23
CA SER A 524 -9.09 -7.25 -19.81
C SER A 524 -10.25 -6.72 -18.96
N ASN A 525 -10.83 -5.58 -19.30
CA ASN A 525 -11.96 -4.99 -18.59
C ASN A 525 -13.35 -5.57 -18.99
N GLU A 526 -13.39 -6.54 -19.89
CA GLU A 526 -14.62 -7.21 -20.33
C GLU A 526 -14.85 -8.57 -19.65
N PHE A 527 -13.91 -9.01 -18.78
CA PHE A 527 -13.97 -10.29 -18.04
C PHE A 527 -14.52 -10.14 -16.59
#